data_5e0c0993573889500ec29f8b1047ad30
#
_entry.id   5e0c0993573889500ec29f8b1047ad30
#
_cell.length_a   1.000
_cell.length_b   1.000
_cell.length_c   1.000
_cell.angle_alpha   90.00
_cell.angle_beta   90.00
_cell.angle_gamma   90.00
#
_symmetry.space_group_name_H-M   'P 1'
#
loop_
_entity.id
_entity.type
_entity.pdbx_description
1 polymer ?
#
loop_
_entity_poly.entity_id
_entity_poly.type
_entity_poly.pdbx_seq_one_letter_code
_entity_poly.pdbx_strand_id
1 'polypeptide(L)' 'MHEDTDETFFVLEGKMGIEFENETIELDAGEMIVIPRGIKHKPFANEEAKIMLIEPKGVSNTGDVKNEFTAKNDQWI' A
#
# COMPACT_ATOMS: atom_id res chain seq x y z
N MET A 1 0.11 -11.78 -2.99
CA MET A 1 -1.18 -11.20 -2.70
C MET A 1 -1.68 -11.65 -1.35
N HIS A 2 -2.12 -10.72 -0.56
CA HIS A 2 -2.57 -11.04 0.78
C HIS A 2 -4.06 -11.10 0.78
N GLU A 3 -4.58 -12.28 0.81
CA GLU A 3 -6.00 -12.44 0.71
C GLU A 3 -6.66 -12.57 2.04
N ASP A 4 -5.87 -12.71 3.07
CA ASP A 4 -6.40 -13.01 4.37
C ASP A 4 -6.66 -11.79 5.20
N THR A 5 -6.10 -10.67 4.85
CA THR A 5 -6.13 -9.54 5.75
C THR A 5 -6.28 -8.26 4.98
N ASP A 6 -6.82 -7.28 5.66
CA ASP A 6 -6.86 -5.93 5.12
C ASP A 6 -5.48 -5.31 5.21
N GLU A 7 -5.22 -4.37 4.34
CA GLU A 7 -3.96 -3.63 4.37
C GLU A 7 -4.26 -2.16 4.42
N THR A 8 -3.49 -1.43 5.21
CA THR A 8 -3.65 0.01 5.30
C THR A 8 -2.37 0.67 4.81
N PHE A 9 -2.51 1.55 3.85
CA PHE A 9 -1.38 2.31 3.33
C PHE A 9 -1.53 3.74 3.80
N PHE A 10 -0.48 4.27 4.38
CA PHE A 10 -0.47 5.65 4.85
C PHE A 10 0.76 6.32 4.27
N VAL A 11 0.58 7.44 3.58
CA VAL A 11 1.68 8.12 2.93
C VAL A 11 2.30 9.09 3.90
N LEU A 12 3.56 8.87 4.19
CA LEU A 12 4.28 9.75 5.10
C LEU A 12 4.91 10.91 4.35
N GLU A 13 5.48 10.62 3.20
CA GLU A 13 6.11 11.63 2.37
C GLU A 13 5.89 11.27 0.93
N GLY A 14 5.70 12.27 0.11
CA GLY A 14 5.59 12.05 -1.31
C GLY A 14 4.17 11.72 -1.71
N LYS A 15 4.04 10.90 -2.71
CA LYS A 15 2.75 10.57 -3.27
C LYS A 15 2.81 9.14 -3.76
N MET A 16 1.72 8.42 -3.58
CA MET A 16 1.65 7.08 -4.15
C MET A 16 0.34 6.91 -4.87
N GLY A 17 0.33 5.96 -5.79
CA GLY A 17 -0.88 5.57 -6.44
C GLY A 17 -1.16 4.12 -6.14
N ILE A 18 -2.40 3.73 -6.30
CA ILE A 18 -2.79 2.35 -6.19
C ILE A 18 -3.72 2.06 -7.34
N GLU A 19 -3.34 1.08 -8.12
CA GLU A 19 -4.12 0.69 -9.27
C GLU A 19 -5.01 -0.49 -8.88
N PHE A 20 -6.28 -0.36 -9.15
CA PHE A 20 -7.23 -1.45 -9.00
C PHE A 20 -7.66 -1.89 -10.38
N GLU A 21 -8.46 -2.90 -10.45
CA GLU A 21 -8.86 -3.40 -11.76
C GLU A 21 -9.66 -2.39 -12.55
N ASN A 22 -10.43 -1.58 -11.88
CA ASN A 22 -11.30 -0.64 -12.56
C ASN A 22 -10.99 0.82 -12.34
N GLU A 23 -10.02 1.10 -11.54
CA GLU A 23 -9.71 2.50 -11.26
C GLU A 23 -8.36 2.61 -10.64
N THR A 24 -7.85 3.82 -10.64
CA THR A 24 -6.57 4.12 -10.01
C THR A 24 -6.80 5.33 -9.11
N ILE A 25 -6.26 5.26 -7.91
CA ILE A 25 -6.36 6.38 -7.00
C ILE A 25 -4.98 6.87 -6.66
N GLU A 26 -4.92 8.09 -6.14
CA GLU A 26 -3.66 8.66 -5.68
C GLU A 26 -3.83 9.14 -4.26
N LEU A 27 -2.76 9.02 -3.49
CA LEU A 27 -2.71 9.48 -2.13
C LEU A 27 -1.55 10.44 -1.97
N ASP A 28 -1.81 11.54 -1.31
CA ASP A 28 -0.77 12.49 -0.96
C ASP A 28 -0.31 12.26 0.45
N ALA A 29 0.77 12.91 0.81
CA ALA A 29 1.28 12.79 2.17
C ALA A 29 0.17 13.13 3.16
N GLY A 30 0.06 12.32 4.17
CA GLY A 30 -0.96 12.51 5.18
C GLY A 30 -2.25 11.77 4.91
N GLU A 31 -2.36 11.12 3.77
CA GLU A 31 -3.57 10.39 3.43
C GLU A 31 -3.37 8.90 3.57
N MET A 32 -4.45 8.19 3.76
CA MET A 32 -4.35 6.75 3.92
C MET A 32 -5.56 6.08 3.29
N ILE A 33 -5.42 4.80 3.05
CA ILE A 33 -6.49 4.00 2.52
C ILE A 33 -6.41 2.62 3.13
N VAL A 34 -7.56 2.03 3.38
CA VAL A 34 -7.63 0.66 3.83
C VAL A 34 -8.15 -0.16 2.67
N ILE A 35 -7.41 -1.18 2.30
CA ILE A 35 -7.80 -2.05 1.21
C ILE A 35 -8.27 -3.37 1.81
N PRO A 36 -9.52 -3.71 1.61
CA PRO A 36 -10.03 -4.96 2.16
C PRO A 36 -9.32 -6.16 1.56
N ARG A 37 -9.24 -7.19 2.33
CA ARG A 37 -8.63 -8.41 1.84
C ARG A 37 -9.35 -8.88 0.59
N GLY A 38 -8.60 -9.54 -0.25
CA GLY A 38 -9.17 -10.10 -1.47
C GLY A 38 -9.25 -9.15 -2.63
N ILE A 39 -8.89 -7.90 -2.43
CA ILE A 39 -8.93 -6.92 -3.51
C ILE A 39 -7.56 -6.83 -4.14
N LYS A 40 -7.48 -7.15 -5.40
CA LYS A 40 -6.22 -7.03 -6.11
C LYS A 40 -5.86 -5.57 -6.28
N HIS A 41 -4.61 -5.26 -6.03
CA HIS A 41 -4.18 -3.88 -6.14
C HIS A 41 -2.69 -3.86 -6.44
N LYS A 42 -2.26 -2.77 -7.02
CA LYS A 42 -0.86 -2.61 -7.38
C LYS A 42 -0.42 -1.21 -6.98
N PRO A 43 0.35 -1.10 -5.91
CA PRO A 43 0.83 0.21 -5.49
C PRO A 43 1.99 0.63 -6.37
N PHE A 44 2.10 1.93 -6.56
CA PHE A 44 3.22 2.45 -7.33
C PHE A 44 3.50 3.87 -6.89
N ALA A 45 4.67 4.34 -7.25
CA ALA A 45 5.04 5.73 -7.02
C ALA A 45 5.93 6.14 -8.16
N ASN A 46 5.73 7.35 -8.65
CA ASN A 46 6.56 7.86 -9.73
C ASN A 46 7.89 8.33 -9.22
N GLU A 47 7.93 8.73 -7.98
CA GLU A 47 9.16 9.12 -7.34
C GLU A 47 9.18 8.46 -5.99
N GLU A 48 10.34 8.45 -5.39
CA GLU A 48 10.46 7.81 -4.10
C GLU A 48 9.47 8.41 -3.12
N ALA A 49 8.81 7.55 -2.38
CA ALA A 49 7.86 7.98 -1.38
C ALA A 49 8.04 7.11 -0.15
N LYS A 50 7.64 7.66 0.98
CA LYS A 50 7.71 6.91 2.22
C LYS A 50 6.31 6.53 2.63
N ILE A 51 6.08 5.26 2.74
CA ILE A 51 4.76 4.72 2.96
C ILE A 51 4.80 3.78 4.15
N MET A 52 3.81 3.91 5.00
CA MET A 52 3.65 3.00 6.10
C MET A 52 2.59 1.99 5.72
N LEU A 53 2.93 0.72 5.80
CA LEU A 53 2.00 -0.34 5.51
C LEU A 53 1.68 -1.04 6.81
N ILE A 54 0.42 -1.10 7.14
CA ILE A 54 -0.03 -1.68 8.38
C ILE A 54 -0.86 -2.88 8.06
N GLU A 55 -0.50 -4.00 8.65
CA GLU A 55 -1.21 -5.25 8.48
C GLU A 55 -1.52 -5.83 9.83
N PRO A 56 -2.59 -6.61 9.93
CA PRO A 56 -2.90 -7.24 11.19
C PRO A 56 -1.80 -8.17 11.61
N LYS A 57 -1.67 -8.31 12.89
CA LYS A 57 -0.70 -9.17 13.46
C LYS A 57 -0.98 -10.60 13.10
N GLY A 58 0.04 -11.36 12.98
CA GLY A 58 -0.13 -12.76 12.72
C GLY A 58 0.02 -13.10 11.27
N VAL A 59 0.03 -12.12 10.43
CA VAL A 59 0.16 -12.40 9.04
C VAL A 59 1.59 -12.43 8.67
N SER A 60 2.28 -11.39 8.85
CA SER A 60 3.64 -11.39 8.50
C SER A 60 4.36 -11.24 9.76
N ASN A 61 4.37 -10.24 10.35
CA ASN A 61 5.10 -10.16 11.53
C ASN A 61 4.64 -8.99 12.18
N THR A 62 4.57 -9.04 13.19
CA THR A 62 4.55 -8.21 14.28
C THR A 62 4.06 -6.83 14.04
N GLY A 63 3.05 -6.68 13.31
CA GLY A 63 2.53 -5.39 13.18
C GLY A 63 3.52 -4.41 12.68
N ASP A 64 4.39 -4.89 11.92
CA ASP A 64 5.42 -4.06 11.47
C ASP A 64 4.97 -3.06 10.50
N VAL A 65 5.75 -2.06 10.41
CA VAL A 65 5.49 -0.98 9.52
C VAL A 65 6.55 -1.00 8.47
N LYS A 66 6.12 -1.06 7.24
CA LYS A 66 7.04 -0.96 6.15
C LYS A 66 7.06 0.47 5.72
N ASN A 67 8.23 1.00 5.62
CA ASN A 67 8.35 2.40 5.48
C ASN A 67 8.64 2.91 4.13
N GLU A 68 9.07 2.07 3.23
CA GLU A 68 9.53 2.61 1.99
C GLU A 68 9.06 1.79 0.84
N PHE A 69 8.61 2.47 -0.14
CA PHE A 69 8.21 1.92 -1.40
C PHE A 69 8.91 2.70 -2.45
N THR A 70 9.28 2.03 -3.51
CA THR A 70 9.77 2.77 -4.64
C THR A 70 8.87 2.45 -5.80
N ALA A 71 9.03 3.22 -6.81
CA ALA A 71 8.17 3.08 -7.96
C ALA A 71 8.40 1.82 -8.73
N LYS A 72 9.40 1.08 -8.37
CA LYS A 72 9.72 -0.07 -9.16
C LYS A 72 8.85 -1.23 -8.94
N ASN A 73 8.05 -1.19 -7.96
CA ASN A 73 7.23 -2.33 -7.64
C ASN A 73 6.02 -2.32 -8.52
N ASP A 74 6.01 -3.16 -9.52
CA ASP A 74 4.86 -3.19 -10.39
C ASP A 74 4.19 -4.54 -10.37
N GLN A 75 4.22 -5.19 -9.25
CA GLN A 75 3.52 -6.44 -9.08
C GLN A 75 2.22 -6.22 -8.34
N TRP A 76 1.21 -6.96 -8.75
CA TRP A 76 -0.04 -6.93 -8.03
C TRP A 76 0.08 -7.72 -6.74
N ILE A 77 -0.49 -7.22 -5.70
CA ILE A 77 -0.47 -7.90 -4.42
C ILE A 77 -1.85 -7.99 -3.79
#